data_f615b17cc4df5eba5666c511b39a5632
#
_entry.id   f615b17cc4df5eba5666c511b39a5632
#
_cell.length_a   1.000
_cell.length_b   1.000
_cell.length_c   1.000
_cell.angle_alpha   90.00
_cell.angle_beta   90.00
_cell.angle_gamma   90.00
#
_symmetry.space_group_name_H-M   'P 1'
#
loop_
_entity.id
_entity.type
_entity.pdbx_description
1 polymer ?
#
loop_
_entity_poly.entity_id
_entity_poly.type
_entity_poly.pdbx_seq_one_letter_code
_entity_poly.pdbx_strand_id
1 'polypeptide(L)'
;MSPPVVNELAPNSVLVFSGKGGVGKSTIAANIALGLTLRGRDVGLLDVDIHGPNLPKILGVEDKHLSVDEHNKIHPVMVIPKLRLISIAYMLPDPSTPIIWRGPMKHNAIRQLLEQVDWGKLDWLIIDSPPGTGDEPLSVAQLLPATSAIVVTTPQELSLLDCRKAVNFAKRLNLKLLGVIENMSTLICPHCGKPIDIFRRGGGTRISTEMGIPLLGSIPMDIKIVEASDYGKPFVIEYPDSPATQAIMNVVDKMLQLEVPPPPKKE
;
A
#
# COMPACT_ATOMS: atom_id res chain seq x y z
N MET A 1 0.15 19.20 20.75
CA MET A 1 0.91 17.93 20.90
C MET A 1 1.57 17.66 19.57
N SER A 2 2.87 17.64 19.54
CA SER A 2 3.64 17.30 18.34
C SER A 2 3.27 15.89 17.90
N PRO A 3 3.13 15.62 16.59
CA PRO A 3 2.94 14.25 16.11
C PRO A 3 4.13 13.40 16.60
N PRO A 4 3.91 12.13 16.92
CA PRO A 4 5.01 11.26 17.32
C PRO A 4 6.10 11.31 16.27
N VAL A 5 7.35 11.21 16.71
CA VAL A 5 8.58 11.32 15.92
C VAL A 5 8.70 10.10 14.99
N VAL A 6 7.86 10.06 13.99
CA VAL A 6 7.73 8.90 13.09
C VAL A 6 8.78 8.94 11.97
N ASN A 7 9.41 10.08 11.72
CA ASN A 7 10.59 10.18 10.84
C ASN A 7 11.77 9.33 11.32
N GLU A 8 11.72 8.81 12.56
CA GLU A 8 12.73 7.90 13.10
C GLU A 8 12.43 6.42 12.78
N LEU A 9 11.20 6.07 12.42
CA LEU A 9 10.83 4.66 12.16
C LEU A 9 11.31 4.16 10.80
N ALA A 10 11.09 4.94 9.76
CA ALA A 10 11.53 4.62 8.41
C ALA A 10 11.83 5.89 7.64
N PRO A 11 13.02 6.02 7.02
CA PRO A 11 13.37 7.19 6.19
C PRO A 11 12.45 7.33 4.96
N ASN A 12 11.89 6.21 4.51
CA ASN A 12 10.99 6.17 3.37
C ASN A 12 9.61 5.66 3.79
N SER A 13 8.69 6.55 4.11
CA SER A 13 7.31 6.20 4.42
C SER A 13 6.37 6.65 3.28
N VAL A 14 5.61 5.70 2.74
CA VAL A 14 4.81 5.88 1.53
C VAL A 14 3.36 5.52 1.79
N LEU A 15 2.49 6.51 1.63
CA LEU A 15 1.05 6.31 1.64
C LEU A 15 0.60 5.82 0.25
N VAL A 16 0.04 4.61 0.20
CA VAL A 16 -0.60 4.07 -1.00
C VAL A 16 -2.09 4.34 -0.89
N PHE A 17 -2.64 5.09 -1.82
CA PHE A 17 -4.04 5.45 -1.78
C PHE A 17 -4.67 5.54 -3.17
N SER A 18 -5.99 5.68 -3.21
CA SER A 18 -6.77 5.71 -4.45
C SER A 18 -7.97 6.62 -4.31
N GLY A 19 -8.42 7.20 -5.41
CA GLY A 19 -9.61 8.05 -5.44
C GLY A 19 -10.92 7.29 -5.25
N LYS A 20 -10.92 5.97 -5.47
CA LYS A 20 -12.09 5.09 -5.28
C LYS A 20 -11.67 3.68 -4.87
N GLY A 21 -12.62 2.90 -4.35
CA GLY A 21 -12.44 1.47 -4.05
C GLY A 21 -12.35 0.60 -5.31
N GLY A 22 -11.81 -0.62 -5.17
CA GLY A 22 -11.79 -1.64 -6.24
C GLY A 22 -10.71 -1.45 -7.31
N VAL A 23 -9.78 -0.51 -7.15
CA VAL A 23 -8.66 -0.32 -8.12
C VAL A 23 -7.46 -1.23 -7.85
N GLY A 24 -7.52 -2.06 -6.81
CA GLY A 24 -6.43 -2.95 -6.42
C GLY A 24 -5.34 -2.30 -5.55
N LYS A 25 -5.68 -1.24 -4.81
CA LYS A 25 -4.77 -0.50 -3.93
C LYS A 25 -4.00 -1.42 -2.97
N SER A 26 -4.70 -2.24 -2.17
CA SER A 26 -4.10 -3.14 -1.19
C SER A 26 -3.24 -4.24 -1.84
N THR A 27 -3.67 -4.77 -2.98
CA THR A 27 -2.87 -5.71 -3.78
C THR A 27 -1.55 -5.08 -4.24
N ILE A 28 -1.59 -3.83 -4.70
CA ILE A 28 -0.40 -3.08 -5.11
C ILE A 28 0.49 -2.79 -3.88
N ALA A 29 -0.08 -2.35 -2.76
CA ALA A 29 0.68 -2.09 -1.52
C ALA A 29 1.41 -3.35 -1.03
N ALA A 30 0.72 -4.50 -0.98
CA ALA A 30 1.29 -5.78 -0.59
C ALA A 30 2.45 -6.20 -1.50
N ASN A 31 2.25 -6.13 -2.82
CA ASN A 31 3.25 -6.57 -3.78
C ASN A 31 4.44 -5.61 -3.90
N ILE A 32 4.26 -4.30 -3.67
CA ILE A 32 5.38 -3.35 -3.53
C ILE A 32 6.20 -3.69 -2.28
N ALA A 33 5.55 -3.94 -1.14
CA ALA A 33 6.24 -4.30 0.10
C ALA A 33 7.05 -5.59 -0.06
N LEU A 34 6.45 -6.62 -0.67
CA LEU A 34 7.15 -7.86 -1.03
C LEU A 34 8.34 -7.59 -1.96
N GLY A 35 8.13 -6.80 -3.02
CA GLY A 35 9.18 -6.49 -4.00
C GLY A 35 10.37 -5.74 -3.37
N LEU A 36 10.12 -4.77 -2.49
CA LEU A 36 11.17 -4.08 -1.72
C LEU A 36 11.94 -5.05 -0.83
N THR A 37 11.23 -5.99 -0.19
CA THR A 37 11.84 -7.02 0.65
C THR A 37 12.71 -7.97 -0.18
N LEU A 38 12.26 -8.38 -1.38
CA LEU A 38 13.05 -9.17 -2.31
C LEU A 38 14.30 -8.43 -2.81
N ARG A 39 14.30 -7.10 -2.77
CA ARG A 39 15.48 -6.24 -3.02
C ARG A 39 16.34 -6.04 -1.77
N GLY A 40 16.06 -6.77 -0.69
CA GLY A 40 16.88 -6.81 0.53
C GLY A 40 16.56 -5.72 1.55
N ARG A 41 15.48 -4.94 1.38
CA ARG A 41 15.07 -3.91 2.32
C ARG A 41 14.29 -4.49 3.51
N ASP A 42 14.46 -3.86 4.68
CA ASP A 42 13.61 -4.10 5.84
C ASP A 42 12.34 -3.26 5.72
N VAL A 43 11.19 -3.92 5.58
CA VAL A 43 9.92 -3.29 5.19
C VAL A 43 8.86 -3.50 6.26
N GLY A 44 8.23 -2.40 6.68
CA GLY A 44 6.96 -2.41 7.39
C GLY A 44 5.79 -2.23 6.41
N LEU A 45 4.74 -2.99 6.60
CA LEU A 45 3.48 -2.84 5.88
C LEU A 45 2.38 -2.57 6.91
N LEU A 46 1.75 -1.40 6.81
CA LEU A 46 0.72 -0.95 7.73
C LEU A 46 -0.62 -0.86 6.98
N ASP A 47 -1.60 -1.65 7.42
CA ASP A 47 -2.96 -1.65 6.89
C ASP A 47 -3.88 -0.87 7.83
N VAL A 48 -4.36 0.26 7.37
CA VAL A 48 -5.32 1.13 8.08
C VAL A 48 -6.63 1.28 7.32
N ASP A 49 -6.92 0.39 6.35
CA ASP A 49 -8.22 0.34 5.69
C ASP A 49 -9.25 -0.34 6.60
N ILE A 50 -9.93 0.46 7.41
CA ILE A 50 -10.87 -0.02 8.44
C ILE A 50 -12.08 -0.75 7.82
N HIS A 51 -12.46 -0.40 6.60
CA HIS A 51 -13.64 -0.96 5.94
C HIS A 51 -13.37 -2.27 5.22
N GLY A 52 -12.14 -2.52 4.84
CA GLY A 52 -11.76 -3.74 4.13
C GLY A 52 -10.29 -4.08 4.34
N PRO A 53 -9.89 -4.42 5.59
CA PRO A 53 -8.49 -4.73 5.89
C PRO A 53 -8.12 -6.10 5.32
N ASN A 54 -7.68 -6.13 4.07
CA ASN A 54 -7.47 -7.36 3.31
C ASN A 54 -6.02 -7.84 3.27
N LEU A 55 -5.06 -7.06 3.77
CA LEU A 55 -3.64 -7.43 3.68
C LEU A 55 -3.28 -8.76 4.36
N PRO A 56 -3.84 -9.13 5.54
CA PRO A 56 -3.57 -10.42 6.13
C PRO A 56 -3.96 -11.59 5.22
N LYS A 57 -5.13 -11.49 4.55
CA LYS A 57 -5.60 -12.51 3.61
C LYS A 57 -4.72 -12.58 2.36
N ILE A 58 -4.43 -11.44 1.73
CA ILE A 58 -3.58 -11.36 0.53
C ILE A 58 -2.21 -12.00 0.77
N LEU A 59 -1.71 -11.91 2.00
CA LEU A 59 -0.37 -12.38 2.39
C LEU A 59 -0.37 -13.74 3.10
N GLY A 60 -1.53 -14.38 3.28
CA GLY A 60 -1.67 -15.69 3.92
C GLY A 60 -1.28 -15.73 5.39
N VAL A 61 -1.57 -14.65 6.11
CA VAL A 61 -1.26 -14.50 7.55
C VAL A 61 -2.49 -14.09 8.36
N GLU A 62 -3.69 -14.41 7.86
CA GLU A 62 -4.96 -14.07 8.51
C GLU A 62 -5.14 -14.80 9.86
N ASP A 63 -4.60 -16.01 9.99
CA ASP A 63 -4.67 -16.82 11.22
C ASP A 63 -3.62 -16.42 12.26
N LYS A 64 -2.71 -15.50 11.93
CA LYS A 64 -1.72 -15.00 12.87
C LYS A 64 -2.30 -13.91 13.75
N HIS A 65 -1.73 -13.78 14.96
CA HIS A 65 -2.15 -12.78 15.93
C HIS A 65 -0.99 -11.88 16.32
N LEU A 66 -1.30 -10.64 16.70
CA LEU A 66 -0.34 -9.74 17.28
C LEU A 66 0.06 -10.26 18.67
N SER A 67 1.35 -10.22 18.96
CA SER A 67 1.85 -10.48 20.32
C SER A 67 2.16 -9.15 21.01
N VAL A 68 1.98 -9.12 22.33
CA VAL A 68 2.30 -7.97 23.17
C VAL A 68 3.30 -8.43 24.20
N ASP A 69 4.39 -7.70 24.37
CA ASP A 69 5.40 -8.02 25.38
C ASP A 69 5.05 -7.47 26.77
N GLU A 70 5.91 -7.75 27.76
CA GLU A 70 5.76 -7.27 29.14
C GLU A 70 5.84 -5.74 29.29
N HIS A 71 6.33 -5.03 28.26
CA HIS A 71 6.39 -3.56 28.19
C HIS A 71 5.20 -2.96 27.44
N ASN A 72 4.16 -3.74 27.14
CA ASN A 72 3.00 -3.36 26.34
C ASN A 72 3.36 -2.91 24.90
N LYS A 73 4.46 -3.42 24.32
CA LYS A 73 4.79 -3.22 22.92
C LYS A 73 4.15 -4.28 22.05
N ILE A 74 3.54 -3.85 20.97
CA ILE A 74 2.90 -4.72 19.97
C ILE A 74 3.98 -5.15 18.97
N HIS A 75 4.14 -6.45 18.80
CA HIS A 75 5.05 -6.99 17.79
C HIS A 75 4.30 -7.28 16.49
N PRO A 76 4.81 -6.79 15.35
CA PRO A 76 4.19 -7.03 14.05
C PRO A 76 4.28 -8.50 13.64
N VAL A 77 3.33 -8.93 12.84
CA VAL A 77 3.35 -10.25 12.22
C VAL A 77 4.47 -10.31 11.18
N MET A 78 5.37 -11.27 11.31
CA MET A 78 6.38 -11.56 10.28
C MET A 78 5.72 -12.33 9.13
N VAL A 79 5.64 -11.72 7.95
CA VAL A 79 5.11 -12.35 6.74
C VAL A 79 6.16 -13.25 6.11
N ILE A 80 7.30 -12.68 5.78
CA ILE A 80 8.54 -13.31 5.33
C ILE A 80 9.72 -12.59 6.01
N PRO A 81 10.94 -13.12 6.00
CA PRO A 81 12.10 -12.41 6.55
C PRO A 81 12.18 -10.99 5.99
N LYS A 82 12.33 -9.99 6.89
CA LYS A 82 12.38 -8.55 6.60
C LYS A 82 11.05 -7.88 6.21
N LEU A 83 9.91 -8.61 6.12
CA LEU A 83 8.60 -8.02 5.91
C LEU A 83 7.73 -8.19 7.15
N ARG A 84 7.39 -7.09 7.78
CA ARG A 84 6.56 -7.01 8.98
C ARG A 84 5.21 -6.39 8.63
N LEU A 85 4.12 -7.02 9.07
CA LEU A 85 2.75 -6.55 8.84
C LEU A 85 2.09 -6.17 10.17
N ILE A 86 1.48 -4.99 10.17
CA ILE A 86 0.43 -4.62 11.11
C ILE A 86 -0.82 -4.31 10.30
N SER A 87 -1.94 -4.93 10.68
CA SER A 87 -3.25 -4.63 10.11
C SER A 87 -4.25 -4.36 11.22
N ILE A 88 -5.13 -3.41 10.97
CA ILE A 88 -6.26 -3.15 11.86
C ILE A 88 -7.19 -4.37 11.94
N ALA A 89 -7.14 -5.29 10.96
CA ALA A 89 -7.84 -6.56 11.00
C ALA A 89 -7.55 -7.36 12.28
N TYR A 90 -6.32 -7.33 12.77
CA TYR A 90 -5.91 -8.07 13.97
C TYR A 90 -6.49 -7.49 15.28
N MET A 91 -7.05 -6.28 15.23
CA MET A 91 -7.73 -5.65 16.37
C MET A 91 -9.24 -5.93 16.37
N LEU A 92 -9.75 -6.58 15.32
CA LEU A 92 -11.16 -6.90 15.16
C LEU A 92 -11.47 -8.23 15.82
N PRO A 93 -12.52 -8.32 16.65
CA PRO A 93 -12.87 -9.58 17.32
C PRO A 93 -13.37 -10.67 16.36
N ASP A 94 -13.96 -10.26 15.23
CA ASP A 94 -14.48 -11.15 14.19
C ASP A 94 -14.46 -10.41 12.83
N PRO A 95 -13.76 -10.97 11.80
CA PRO A 95 -13.70 -10.36 10.47
C PRO A 95 -15.07 -10.22 9.77
N SER A 96 -16.07 -11.01 10.16
CA SER A 96 -17.42 -11.01 9.57
C SER A 96 -18.38 -10.03 10.24
N THR A 97 -18.02 -9.49 11.41
CA THR A 97 -18.89 -8.58 12.15
C THR A 97 -18.77 -7.16 11.64
N PRO A 98 -19.87 -6.51 11.19
CA PRO A 98 -19.83 -5.11 10.81
C PRO A 98 -19.40 -4.24 11.98
N ILE A 99 -18.30 -3.53 11.84
CA ILE A 99 -17.80 -2.68 12.93
C ILE A 99 -18.21 -1.25 12.69
N ILE A 100 -19.05 -0.74 13.58
CA ILE A 100 -19.43 0.66 13.59
C ILE A 100 -18.42 1.43 14.45
N TRP A 101 -17.27 1.73 13.86
CA TRP A 101 -16.28 2.57 14.51
C TRP A 101 -16.69 4.04 14.38
N ARG A 102 -16.94 4.69 15.49
CA ARG A 102 -17.10 6.15 15.53
C ARG A 102 -15.73 6.82 15.38
N GLY A 103 -15.70 8.01 14.78
CA GLY A 103 -14.46 8.74 14.47
C GLY A 103 -13.37 8.71 15.56
N PRO A 104 -13.69 9.01 16.84
CA PRO A 104 -12.69 8.95 17.93
C PRO A 104 -12.10 7.57 18.16
N MET A 105 -12.87 6.49 17.98
CA MET A 105 -12.36 5.12 18.14
C MET A 105 -11.38 4.75 17.03
N LYS A 106 -11.69 5.12 15.78
CA LYS A 106 -10.79 4.93 14.64
C LYS A 106 -9.46 5.62 14.89
N HIS A 107 -9.53 6.88 15.29
CA HIS A 107 -8.36 7.71 15.58
C HIS A 107 -7.48 7.10 16.67
N ASN A 108 -8.08 6.62 17.76
CA ASN A 108 -7.35 5.99 18.87
C ASN A 108 -6.70 4.67 18.44
N ALA A 109 -7.40 3.82 17.66
CA ALA A 109 -6.84 2.57 17.16
C ALA A 109 -5.63 2.81 16.25
N ILE A 110 -5.73 3.73 15.29
CA ILE A 110 -4.61 4.07 14.41
C ILE A 110 -3.44 4.63 15.22
N ARG A 111 -3.72 5.53 16.18
CA ARG A 111 -2.68 6.07 17.07
C ARG A 111 -1.99 4.96 17.86
N GLN A 112 -2.74 4.01 18.40
CA GLN A 112 -2.20 2.87 19.13
C GLN A 112 -1.26 2.04 18.25
N LEU A 113 -1.65 1.75 16.99
CA LEU A 113 -0.81 1.04 16.03
C LEU A 113 0.47 1.81 15.67
N LEU A 114 0.45 3.14 15.76
CA LEU A 114 1.62 3.96 15.47
C LEU A 114 2.57 4.09 16.66
N GLU A 115 2.04 4.19 17.88
CA GLU A 115 2.81 4.50 19.09
C GLU A 115 3.31 3.25 19.82
N GLN A 116 2.55 2.14 19.77
CA GLN A 116 2.82 0.94 20.57
C GLN A 116 3.51 -0.17 19.78
N VAL A 117 3.59 -0.08 18.46
CA VAL A 117 4.22 -1.13 17.65
C VAL A 117 5.75 -1.01 17.69
N ASP A 118 6.39 -2.11 18.02
CA ASP A 118 7.83 -2.26 17.88
C ASP A 118 8.17 -2.74 16.46
N TRP A 119 8.31 -1.79 15.56
CA TRP A 119 8.71 -2.08 14.18
C TRP A 119 10.18 -2.51 14.05
N GLY A 120 11.02 -2.24 15.04
CA GLY A 120 12.46 -2.29 14.88
C GLY A 120 12.93 -1.30 13.81
N LYS A 121 14.09 -1.56 13.24
CA LYS A 121 14.63 -0.71 12.16
C LYS A 121 13.95 -1.07 10.83
N LEU A 122 13.48 -0.06 10.13
CA LEU A 122 12.90 -0.18 8.79
C LEU A 122 13.67 0.70 7.79
N ASP A 123 13.79 0.22 6.55
CA ASP A 123 14.20 1.05 5.40
C ASP A 123 12.99 1.73 4.75
N TRP A 124 11.86 0.99 4.70
CA TRP A 124 10.60 1.45 4.11
C TRP A 124 9.40 1.12 5.00
N LEU A 125 8.44 2.04 5.04
CA LEU A 125 7.10 1.81 5.59
C LEU A 125 6.07 2.06 4.49
N ILE A 126 5.39 1.00 4.06
CA ILE A 126 4.30 1.08 3.09
C ILE A 126 2.99 1.10 3.87
N ILE A 127 2.15 2.08 3.59
CA ILE A 127 0.89 2.31 4.32
C ILE A 127 -0.27 2.18 3.35
N ASP A 128 -1.11 1.17 3.58
CA ASP A 128 -2.36 0.95 2.83
C ASP A 128 -3.50 1.70 3.51
N SER A 129 -4.05 2.73 2.84
CA SER A 129 -5.05 3.65 3.39
C SER A 129 -6.47 3.30 2.98
N PRO A 130 -7.50 3.79 3.67
CA PRO A 130 -8.86 3.74 3.16
C PRO A 130 -8.98 4.38 1.76
N PRO A 131 -9.87 3.87 0.90
CA PRO A 131 -10.09 4.44 -0.43
C PRO A 131 -10.86 5.77 -0.36
N GLY A 132 -10.69 6.60 -1.39
CA GLY A 132 -11.41 7.87 -1.52
C GLY A 132 -10.61 9.10 -1.09
N THR A 133 -11.26 10.25 -1.13
CA THR A 133 -10.68 11.57 -0.84
C THR A 133 -11.57 12.41 0.08
N GLY A 134 -12.44 11.77 0.85
CA GLY A 134 -13.34 12.40 1.81
C GLY A 134 -12.69 12.65 3.16
N ASP A 135 -13.52 12.98 4.16
CA ASP A 135 -13.07 13.33 5.51
C ASP A 135 -12.37 12.17 6.24
N GLU A 136 -12.79 10.93 5.98
CA GLU A 136 -12.21 9.76 6.63
C GLU A 136 -10.77 9.50 6.17
N PRO A 137 -10.47 9.32 4.87
CA PRO A 137 -9.10 9.22 4.39
C PRO A 137 -8.23 10.41 4.81
N LEU A 138 -8.80 11.62 4.86
CA LEU A 138 -8.09 12.82 5.33
C LEU A 138 -7.68 12.69 6.79
N SER A 139 -8.61 12.34 7.66
CA SER A 139 -8.36 12.19 9.10
C SER A 139 -7.33 11.11 9.38
N VAL A 140 -7.41 9.99 8.64
CA VAL A 140 -6.43 8.90 8.72
C VAL A 140 -5.05 9.38 8.25
N ALA A 141 -4.98 9.99 7.06
CA ALA A 141 -3.71 10.43 6.48
C ALA A 141 -2.97 11.48 7.33
N GLN A 142 -3.72 12.34 8.05
CA GLN A 142 -3.12 13.32 8.96
C GLN A 142 -2.46 12.71 10.21
N LEU A 143 -2.84 11.48 10.57
CA LEU A 143 -2.23 10.74 11.68
C LEU A 143 -0.99 9.97 11.26
N LEU A 144 -0.87 9.68 9.96
CA LEU A 144 0.14 8.79 9.44
C LEU A 144 1.48 9.51 9.24
N PRO A 145 2.58 8.80 9.46
CA PRO A 145 3.92 9.34 9.30
C PRO A 145 4.39 9.37 7.85
N ALA A 146 3.48 9.42 6.90
CA ALA A 146 3.82 9.38 5.50
C ALA A 146 4.57 10.65 5.08
N THR A 147 5.72 10.48 4.42
CA THR A 147 6.48 11.58 3.81
C THR A 147 6.20 11.68 2.31
N SER A 148 5.72 10.61 1.73
CA SER A 148 5.44 10.51 0.31
C SER A 148 4.18 9.70 0.01
N ALA A 149 3.71 9.76 -1.23
CA ALA A 149 2.49 9.11 -1.64
C ALA A 149 2.58 8.51 -3.04
N ILE A 150 1.89 7.39 -3.24
CA ILE A 150 1.62 6.76 -4.53
C ILE A 150 0.12 6.70 -4.74
N VAL A 151 -0.34 7.10 -5.92
CA VAL A 151 -1.75 7.01 -6.30
C VAL A 151 -1.96 5.81 -7.19
N VAL A 152 -2.89 4.92 -6.82
CA VAL A 152 -3.30 3.77 -7.63
C VAL A 152 -4.60 4.08 -8.36
N THR A 153 -4.63 3.83 -9.66
CA THR A 153 -5.81 4.02 -10.52
C THR A 153 -5.96 2.88 -11.53
N THR A 154 -7.08 2.86 -12.22
CA THR A 154 -7.32 1.99 -13.39
C THR A 154 -7.52 2.86 -14.64
N PRO A 155 -7.38 2.31 -15.88
CA PRO A 155 -7.45 3.11 -17.11
C PRO A 155 -8.82 3.73 -17.42
N GLN A 156 -9.87 3.33 -16.68
CA GLN A 156 -11.23 3.81 -16.89
C GLN A 156 -11.35 5.32 -16.67
N GLU A 157 -12.10 6.01 -17.53
CA GLU A 157 -12.31 7.46 -17.44
C GLU A 157 -12.82 7.93 -16.06
N LEU A 158 -13.78 7.21 -15.50
CA LEU A 158 -14.31 7.50 -14.15
C LEU A 158 -13.23 7.39 -13.08
N SER A 159 -12.32 6.40 -13.21
CA SER A 159 -11.19 6.26 -12.27
C SER A 159 -10.20 7.40 -12.39
N LEU A 160 -9.99 7.93 -13.58
CA LEU A 160 -9.09 9.05 -13.80
C LEU A 160 -9.62 10.35 -13.17
N LEU A 161 -10.95 10.56 -13.18
CA LEU A 161 -11.56 11.69 -12.47
C LEU A 161 -11.25 11.62 -10.97
N ASP A 162 -11.44 10.45 -10.36
CA ASP A 162 -11.16 10.24 -8.94
C ASP A 162 -9.66 10.26 -8.65
N CYS A 163 -8.81 9.83 -9.61
CA CYS A 163 -7.37 9.93 -9.50
C CYS A 163 -6.89 11.40 -9.44
N ARG A 164 -7.50 12.32 -10.21
CA ARG A 164 -7.21 13.76 -10.11
C ARG A 164 -7.50 14.30 -8.71
N LYS A 165 -8.63 13.89 -8.12
CA LYS A 165 -8.96 14.26 -6.73
C LYS A 165 -7.93 13.73 -5.75
N ALA A 166 -7.51 12.48 -5.95
CA ALA A 166 -6.50 11.83 -5.13
C ALA A 166 -5.14 12.55 -5.19
N VAL A 167 -4.68 12.92 -6.38
CA VAL A 167 -3.44 13.71 -6.55
C VAL A 167 -3.53 15.07 -5.85
N ASN A 168 -4.66 15.78 -6.00
CA ASN A 168 -4.86 17.06 -5.32
C ASN A 168 -4.95 16.90 -3.80
N PHE A 169 -5.51 15.79 -3.34
CA PHE A 169 -5.56 15.43 -1.92
C PHE A 169 -4.15 15.27 -1.34
N ALA A 170 -3.27 14.49 -2.00
CA ALA A 170 -1.88 14.34 -1.57
C ALA A 170 -1.11 15.68 -1.56
N LYS A 171 -1.35 16.54 -2.55
CA LYS A 171 -0.76 17.89 -2.58
C LYS A 171 -1.22 18.73 -1.38
N ARG A 172 -2.50 18.65 -0.97
CA ARG A 172 -3.01 19.35 0.22
C ARG A 172 -2.41 18.85 1.53
N LEU A 173 -2.01 17.59 1.59
CA LEU A 173 -1.31 16.99 2.72
C LEU A 173 0.20 17.27 2.71
N ASN A 174 0.69 18.04 1.74
CA ASN A 174 2.14 18.29 1.52
C ASN A 174 2.97 17.01 1.37
N LEU A 175 2.37 15.92 0.87
CA LEU A 175 3.07 14.68 0.58
C LEU A 175 3.85 14.78 -0.74
N LYS A 176 5.09 14.30 -0.75
CA LYS A 176 5.86 14.14 -1.98
C LYS A 176 5.21 13.06 -2.83
N LEU A 177 4.61 13.42 -3.97
CA LEU A 177 4.06 12.45 -4.91
C LEU A 177 5.20 11.73 -5.63
N LEU A 178 5.38 10.45 -5.33
CA LEU A 178 6.32 9.59 -6.06
C LEU A 178 5.80 9.29 -7.46
N GLY A 179 4.47 9.17 -7.61
CA GLY A 179 3.83 9.03 -8.91
C GLY A 179 2.49 8.31 -8.86
N VAL A 180 2.01 7.95 -10.06
CA VAL A 180 0.80 7.16 -10.26
C VAL A 180 1.16 5.77 -10.76
N ILE A 181 0.40 4.75 -10.31
CA ILE A 181 0.42 3.39 -10.83
C ILE A 181 -0.91 3.14 -11.51
N GLU A 182 -0.86 2.79 -12.80
CA GLU A 182 -2.02 2.31 -13.53
C GLU A 182 -2.12 0.80 -13.34
N ASN A 183 -3.10 0.35 -12.56
CA ASN A 183 -3.37 -1.06 -12.37
C ASN A 183 -4.45 -1.54 -13.36
N MET A 184 -4.49 -2.84 -13.65
CA MET A 184 -5.43 -3.45 -14.59
C MET A 184 -5.35 -2.79 -15.99
N SER A 185 -4.13 -2.52 -16.46
CA SER A 185 -3.91 -1.75 -17.69
C SER A 185 -4.34 -2.49 -18.96
N THR A 186 -4.05 -3.76 -19.06
CA THR A 186 -4.33 -4.61 -20.23
C THR A 186 -4.43 -6.05 -19.76
N LEU A 187 -5.34 -6.83 -20.31
CA LEU A 187 -5.36 -8.28 -20.10
C LEU A 187 -4.56 -8.96 -21.22
N ILE A 188 -3.63 -9.83 -20.85
CA ILE A 188 -2.98 -10.71 -21.82
C ILE A 188 -3.84 -11.98 -21.98
N CYS A 189 -4.31 -12.25 -23.20
CA CYS A 189 -5.12 -13.42 -23.48
C CYS A 189 -4.34 -14.71 -23.13
N PRO A 190 -4.86 -15.58 -22.24
CA PRO A 190 -4.15 -16.79 -21.82
C PRO A 190 -4.04 -17.83 -22.95
N HIS A 191 -4.86 -17.72 -24.00
CA HIS A 191 -4.86 -18.67 -25.11
C HIS A 191 -3.92 -18.28 -26.25
N CYS A 192 -3.83 -17.00 -26.60
CA CYS A 192 -3.06 -16.56 -27.78
C CYS A 192 -2.01 -15.49 -27.49
N GLY A 193 -1.84 -15.07 -26.24
CA GLY A 193 -0.86 -14.05 -25.82
C GLY A 193 -1.14 -12.63 -26.32
N LYS A 194 -2.21 -12.40 -27.06
CA LYS A 194 -2.54 -11.05 -27.55
C LYS A 194 -3.12 -10.18 -26.46
N PRO A 195 -2.76 -8.87 -26.41
CA PRO A 195 -3.35 -7.95 -25.47
C PRO A 195 -4.82 -7.69 -25.78
N ILE A 196 -5.64 -7.68 -24.73
CA ILE A 196 -7.07 -7.32 -24.78
C ILE A 196 -7.25 -6.08 -23.92
N ASP A 197 -7.75 -5.02 -24.51
CA ASP A 197 -8.07 -3.79 -23.80
C ASP A 197 -9.48 -3.88 -23.22
N ILE A 198 -9.59 -4.42 -22.00
CA ILE A 198 -10.86 -4.44 -21.27
C ILE A 198 -11.29 -3.02 -20.93
N PHE A 199 -10.31 -2.18 -20.59
CA PHE A 199 -10.47 -0.74 -20.38
C PHE A 199 -9.70 0.02 -21.45
N ARG A 200 -9.90 1.35 -21.56
CA ARG A 200 -9.10 2.20 -22.45
C ARG A 200 -7.63 2.14 -22.04
N ARG A 201 -6.71 2.37 -22.99
CA ARG A 201 -5.28 2.44 -22.74
C ARG A 201 -4.82 3.83 -22.33
N GLY A 202 -3.71 3.90 -21.58
CA GLY A 202 -2.94 5.12 -21.36
C GLY A 202 -3.58 6.11 -20.40
N GLY A 203 -4.50 5.66 -19.56
CA GLY A 203 -5.09 6.51 -18.54
C GLY A 203 -4.06 7.05 -17.57
N GLY A 204 -3.14 6.20 -17.10
CA GLY A 204 -2.05 6.57 -16.22
C GLY A 204 -1.10 7.58 -16.85
N THR A 205 -0.74 7.40 -18.13
CA THR A 205 0.09 8.35 -18.88
C THR A 205 -0.60 9.70 -18.98
N ARG A 206 -1.91 9.72 -19.26
CA ARG A 206 -2.68 10.96 -19.35
C ARG A 206 -2.69 11.72 -18.02
N ILE A 207 -2.97 11.03 -16.90
CA ILE A 207 -2.92 11.64 -15.57
C ILE A 207 -1.52 12.15 -15.23
N SER A 208 -0.50 11.35 -15.53
CA SER A 208 0.92 11.74 -15.34
C SER A 208 1.22 13.08 -16.03
N THR A 209 0.84 13.20 -17.29
CA THR A 209 1.05 14.43 -18.08
C THR A 209 0.20 15.60 -17.56
N GLU A 210 -1.11 15.38 -17.34
CA GLU A 210 -2.03 16.43 -16.90
C GLU A 210 -1.68 17.00 -15.52
N MET A 211 -1.27 16.13 -14.59
CA MET A 211 -1.04 16.51 -13.20
C MET A 211 0.42 16.83 -12.88
N GLY A 212 1.32 16.60 -13.85
CA GLY A 212 2.76 16.83 -13.71
C GLY A 212 3.41 15.89 -12.68
N ILE A 213 3.00 14.61 -12.65
CA ILE A 213 3.52 13.60 -11.71
C ILE A 213 4.06 12.38 -12.48
N PRO A 214 5.07 11.66 -11.99
CA PRO A 214 5.62 10.50 -12.68
C PRO A 214 4.59 9.37 -12.86
N LEU A 215 4.64 8.66 -14.00
CA LEU A 215 4.03 7.33 -14.13
C LEU A 215 5.05 6.28 -13.65
N LEU A 216 4.80 5.70 -12.49
CA LEU A 216 5.67 4.65 -11.94
C LEU A 216 5.59 3.37 -12.75
N GLY A 217 4.39 2.98 -13.18
CA GLY A 217 4.20 1.81 -14.02
C GLY A 217 2.75 1.57 -14.40
N SER A 218 2.57 0.70 -15.41
CA SER A 218 1.29 0.15 -15.81
C SER A 218 1.33 -1.36 -15.61
N ILE A 219 0.49 -1.87 -14.70
CA ILE A 219 0.48 -3.27 -14.29
C ILE A 219 -0.65 -3.95 -15.05
N PRO A 220 -0.34 -4.99 -15.84
CA PRO A 220 -1.37 -5.71 -16.59
C PRO A 220 -2.29 -6.50 -15.63
N MET A 221 -3.51 -6.78 -16.11
CA MET A 221 -4.39 -7.74 -15.44
C MET A 221 -3.78 -9.12 -15.56
N ASP A 222 -3.74 -9.84 -14.44
CA ASP A 222 -3.35 -11.24 -14.39
C ASP A 222 -4.33 -11.98 -13.47
N ILE A 223 -4.94 -13.04 -13.99
CA ILE A 223 -5.90 -13.87 -13.25
C ILE A 223 -5.22 -14.48 -12.01
N LYS A 224 -3.93 -14.77 -12.11
CA LYS A 224 -3.12 -15.33 -11.02
C LYS A 224 -3.00 -14.37 -9.82
N ILE A 225 -3.16 -13.07 -10.00
CA ILE A 225 -3.21 -12.11 -8.88
C ILE A 225 -4.43 -12.38 -8.02
N VAL A 226 -5.59 -12.64 -8.64
CA VAL A 226 -6.83 -12.94 -7.91
C VAL A 226 -6.67 -14.27 -7.18
N GLU A 227 -6.26 -15.32 -7.89
CA GLU A 227 -6.04 -16.65 -7.30
C GLU A 227 -5.05 -16.58 -6.12
N ALA A 228 -3.91 -15.92 -6.31
CA ALA A 228 -2.90 -15.76 -5.27
C ALA A 228 -3.47 -15.04 -4.03
N SER A 229 -4.22 -13.96 -4.25
CA SER A 229 -4.84 -13.19 -3.16
C SER A 229 -5.90 -14.01 -2.40
N ASP A 230 -6.71 -14.79 -3.11
CA ASP A 230 -7.76 -15.63 -2.50
C ASP A 230 -7.19 -16.78 -1.66
N TYR A 231 -6.04 -17.32 -2.08
CA TYR A 231 -5.35 -18.41 -1.38
C TYR A 231 -4.24 -17.94 -0.43
N GLY A 232 -4.09 -16.64 -0.20
CA GLY A 232 -3.07 -16.09 0.70
C GLY A 232 -1.64 -16.36 0.23
N LYS A 233 -1.41 -16.40 -1.07
CA LYS A 233 -0.08 -16.63 -1.65
C LYS A 233 0.52 -15.31 -2.13
N PRO A 234 1.71 -14.92 -1.64
CA PRO A 234 2.39 -13.70 -2.09
C PRO A 234 2.69 -13.75 -3.59
N PHE A 235 1.93 -12.99 -4.40
CA PHE A 235 1.89 -13.12 -5.86
C PHE A 235 3.27 -12.98 -6.53
N VAL A 236 4.06 -11.96 -6.18
CA VAL A 236 5.37 -11.72 -6.80
C VAL A 236 6.40 -12.82 -6.49
N ILE A 237 6.15 -13.61 -5.43
CA ILE A 237 6.99 -14.76 -5.06
C ILE A 237 6.51 -16.02 -5.78
N GLU A 238 5.21 -16.25 -5.79
CA GLU A 238 4.58 -17.44 -6.38
C GLU A 238 4.68 -17.44 -7.91
N TYR A 239 4.60 -16.26 -8.54
CA TYR A 239 4.61 -16.09 -10.00
C TYR A 239 5.69 -15.11 -10.47
N PRO A 240 6.99 -15.42 -10.27
CA PRO A 240 8.09 -14.49 -10.56
C PRO A 240 8.18 -14.10 -12.06
N ASP A 241 7.81 -15.00 -12.95
CA ASP A 241 7.90 -14.81 -14.40
C ASP A 241 6.65 -14.13 -15.01
N SER A 242 5.63 -13.83 -14.20
CA SER A 242 4.44 -13.15 -14.69
C SER A 242 4.77 -11.74 -15.21
N PRO A 243 4.16 -11.31 -16.34
CA PRO A 243 4.27 -9.93 -16.79
C PRO A 243 3.84 -8.90 -15.75
N ALA A 244 2.85 -9.25 -14.92
CA ALA A 244 2.42 -8.38 -13.81
C ALA A 244 3.49 -8.28 -12.72
N THR A 245 4.16 -9.39 -12.37
CA THR A 245 5.30 -9.37 -11.45
C THR A 245 6.43 -8.51 -11.98
N GLN A 246 6.80 -8.67 -13.24
CA GLN A 246 7.84 -7.84 -13.86
C GLN A 246 7.49 -6.35 -13.82
N ALA A 247 6.24 -6.00 -14.12
CA ALA A 247 5.75 -4.62 -14.05
C ALA A 247 5.82 -4.06 -12.62
N ILE A 248 5.43 -4.85 -11.61
CA ILE A 248 5.52 -4.48 -10.19
C ILE A 248 7.00 -4.29 -9.79
N MET A 249 7.88 -5.21 -10.16
CA MET A 249 9.31 -5.10 -9.84
C MET A 249 9.96 -3.88 -10.51
N ASN A 250 9.54 -3.51 -11.71
CA ASN A 250 9.97 -2.26 -12.35
C ASN A 250 9.51 -1.02 -11.57
N VAL A 251 8.32 -1.03 -10.97
CA VAL A 251 7.86 0.02 -10.06
C VAL A 251 8.75 0.09 -8.82
N VAL A 252 9.03 -1.06 -8.21
CA VAL A 252 9.92 -1.18 -7.03
C VAL A 252 11.30 -0.62 -7.34
N ASP A 253 11.89 -0.99 -8.49
CA ASP A 253 13.22 -0.51 -8.89
C ASP A 253 13.24 1.02 -9.08
N LYS A 254 12.17 1.62 -9.63
CA LYS A 254 12.03 3.09 -9.69
C LYS A 254 11.90 3.72 -8.31
N MET A 255 11.18 3.08 -7.39
CA MET A 255 11.07 3.57 -6.01
C MET A 255 12.43 3.57 -5.31
N LEU A 256 13.24 2.53 -5.50
CA LEU A 256 14.60 2.46 -4.95
C LEU A 256 15.52 3.56 -5.46
N GLN A 257 15.32 4.03 -6.70
CA GLN A 257 16.07 5.19 -7.23
C GLN A 257 15.69 6.51 -6.54
N LEU A 258 14.52 6.56 -5.89
CA LEU A 258 14.02 7.72 -5.13
C LEU A 258 14.26 7.57 -3.62
N GLU A 259 14.88 6.47 -3.20
CA GLU A 259 15.12 6.12 -1.79
C GLU A 259 15.97 7.19 -1.10
N VAL A 260 15.52 7.63 0.07
CA VAL A 260 16.29 8.48 0.95
C VAL A 260 17.17 7.57 1.81
N PRO A 261 18.49 7.75 1.81
CA PRO A 261 19.37 6.95 2.65
C PRO A 261 19.05 7.19 4.15
N PRO A 262 19.21 6.17 4.99
CA PRO A 262 19.04 6.33 6.43
C PRO A 262 20.01 7.39 6.96
N PRO A 263 19.61 8.17 7.99
CA PRO A 263 20.50 9.14 8.60
C PRO A 263 21.77 8.45 9.09
N PRO A 264 22.92 9.12 9.03
CA PRO A 264 24.17 8.57 9.55
C PRO A 264 24.00 8.21 11.02
N LYS A 265 24.57 7.06 11.42
CA LYS A 265 24.59 6.66 12.84
C LYS A 265 25.26 7.79 13.62
N LYS A 266 24.56 8.32 14.61
CA LYS A 266 25.21 9.15 15.64
C LYS A 266 26.15 8.20 16.39
N GLU A 267 27.47 8.43 16.24
CA GLU A 267 28.48 7.78 17.05
C GLU A 267 28.35 8.19 18.52
#